data_a084e626a1b1eb50a103091773e030cf
#
_entry.id   a084e626a1b1eb50a103091773e030cf
#
_cell.length_a   1.000
_cell.length_b   1.000
_cell.length_c   1.000
_cell.angle_alpha   90.00
_cell.angle_beta   90.00
_cell.angle_gamma   90.00
#
_symmetry.space_group_name_H-M   'P 1'
#
loop_
_entity.id
_entity.type
_entity.pdbx_description
1 polymer ?
#
loop_
_entity_poly.entity_id
_entity_poly.type
_entity_poly.pdbx_seq_one_letter_code
_entity_poly.pdbx_strand_id
1 'polypeptide(L)'
;MRAYERLLNYVVVRTPSDEHSTTSPSSQCQFDLARILADEMTALGISDVSLDEFCYVYGKIPATPGYENKTSIGFIAHMDTVSDYCDHDIIPVVHKNYDGGDLPLGTSGRTLTVKDFPHLPSLAGCTLITTDGTTVLGADDKAGVAEIMTMAEALIKENIPHGPISIAFTPDEEVGGGTDHFKVEKFGAQFAYTLDGDTEGEIQYENFHACKADFEITGFAVHPGSSKDTMINACLVAAEINNMLPGLEIPRETEDYEGFYHLTGMSGDVTKAELHYIVRDHDKNLFEARKETLRHIEKNLNEKWGEGTVKLMITDQYQNMAEIIAGCMHLIENAKKACENAGVAPLVLPIRGGTDGCQLSFMGLPCPNLGTGGHAFHGPYEHITAEGMDKAVDIVVELVKLYAE
;
A
#
# COMPACT_ATOMS: atom_id res chain seq x y z
N MET A 1 0.01 26.19 -5.45
CA MET A 1 0.84 25.28 -6.27
C MET A 1 -0.04 24.12 -6.67
N ARG A 2 0.03 23.58 -7.91
CA ARG A 2 -0.73 22.37 -8.27
C ARG A 2 -0.07 21.13 -7.65
N ALA A 3 -0.84 20.05 -7.44
CA ALA A 3 -0.34 18.84 -6.80
C ALA A 3 0.85 18.21 -7.57
N TYR A 4 0.77 18.13 -8.89
CA TYR A 4 1.87 17.58 -9.70
C TYR A 4 3.19 18.40 -9.59
N GLU A 5 3.10 19.72 -9.35
CA GLU A 5 4.30 20.54 -9.15
C GLU A 5 4.99 20.23 -7.81
N ARG A 6 4.20 19.87 -6.79
CA ARG A 6 4.73 19.33 -5.52
C ARG A 6 5.32 17.94 -5.71
N LEU A 7 4.59 17.06 -6.39
CA LEU A 7 5.07 15.71 -6.70
C LEU A 7 6.47 15.75 -7.34
N LEU A 8 6.67 16.60 -8.35
CA LEU A 8 7.97 16.75 -9.02
C LEU A 8 9.10 17.17 -8.05
N ASN A 9 8.78 17.91 -6.99
CA ASN A 9 9.75 18.28 -5.95
C ASN A 9 9.99 17.15 -4.96
N TYR A 10 8.99 16.32 -4.69
CA TYR A 10 9.08 15.26 -3.68
C TYR A 10 9.72 13.98 -4.25
N VAL A 11 9.43 13.61 -5.49
CA VAL A 11 9.97 12.37 -6.08
C VAL A 11 11.49 12.41 -6.26
N VAL A 12 12.09 13.58 -6.43
CA VAL A 12 13.56 13.72 -6.53
C VAL A 12 14.28 13.50 -5.20
N VAL A 13 13.54 13.48 -4.09
CA VAL A 13 14.08 13.13 -2.77
C VAL A 13 13.91 11.61 -2.61
N ARG A 14 15.01 10.88 -2.64
CA ARG A 14 14.98 9.41 -2.51
C ARG A 14 14.62 8.99 -1.10
N THR A 15 13.64 8.09 -1.00
CA THR A 15 13.13 7.58 0.28
C THR A 15 12.83 6.07 0.25
N PRO A 16 13.66 5.21 -0.36
CA PRO A 16 13.38 3.78 -0.35
C PRO A 16 13.39 3.24 1.08
N SER A 17 12.41 2.43 1.41
CA SER A 17 12.40 1.59 2.61
C SER A 17 13.30 0.36 2.44
N ASP A 18 13.66 -0.30 3.53
CA ASP A 18 14.55 -1.48 3.54
C ASP A 18 13.91 -2.63 4.34
N GLU A 19 13.41 -3.64 3.65
CA GLU A 19 12.77 -4.83 4.26
C GLU A 19 13.70 -5.65 5.16
N HIS A 20 15.03 -5.47 5.02
CA HIS A 20 16.03 -6.16 5.83
C HIS A 20 16.47 -5.36 7.07
N SER A 21 16.02 -4.13 7.18
CA SER A 21 16.33 -3.26 8.32
C SER A 21 15.62 -3.71 9.60
N THR A 22 16.26 -3.46 10.71
CA THR A 22 15.68 -3.67 12.06
C THR A 22 15.45 -2.35 12.79
N THR A 23 15.61 -1.23 12.10
CA THR A 23 15.38 0.11 12.65
C THR A 23 14.06 0.69 12.14
N SER A 24 13.51 1.69 12.84
CA SER A 24 12.40 2.50 12.38
C SER A 24 12.80 3.99 12.44
N PRO A 25 12.76 4.71 11.32
CA PRO A 25 12.45 4.19 9.99
C PRO A 25 13.49 3.19 9.49
N SER A 26 13.10 2.34 8.56
CA SER A 26 13.94 1.30 7.97
C SER A 26 15.15 1.88 7.24
N SER A 27 15.01 3.10 6.70
CA SER A 27 16.09 3.86 6.09
C SER A 27 16.10 5.32 6.55
N GLN A 28 17.28 5.86 6.82
CA GLN A 28 17.43 7.24 7.34
C GLN A 28 17.15 8.32 6.29
N CYS A 29 17.20 8.00 5.00
CA CYS A 29 16.92 8.94 3.93
C CYS A 29 15.45 9.42 3.91
N GLN A 30 14.54 8.69 4.50
CA GLN A 30 13.14 9.11 4.64
C GLN A 30 13.01 10.43 5.43
N PHE A 31 13.90 10.69 6.39
CA PHE A 31 13.95 11.97 7.11
C PHE A 31 14.20 13.18 6.21
N ASP A 32 14.79 13.01 5.03
CA ASP A 32 15.07 14.13 4.13
C ASP A 32 13.77 14.70 3.56
N LEU A 33 12.84 13.85 3.13
CA LEU A 33 11.51 14.29 2.71
C LEU A 33 10.69 14.76 3.93
N ALA A 34 10.72 14.02 5.03
CA ALA A 34 9.97 14.37 6.24
C ALA A 34 10.27 15.80 6.74
N ARG A 35 11.54 16.23 6.69
CA ARG A 35 11.95 17.61 7.05
C ARG A 35 11.38 18.64 6.09
N ILE A 36 11.43 18.37 4.78
CA ILE A 36 10.86 19.24 3.73
C ILE A 36 9.35 19.42 3.98
N LEU A 37 8.64 18.33 4.26
CA LEU A 37 7.20 18.38 4.54
C LEU A 37 6.87 19.15 5.82
N ALA A 38 7.60 18.92 6.90
CA ALA A 38 7.41 19.66 8.15
C ALA A 38 7.65 21.18 7.97
N ASP A 39 8.68 21.55 7.21
CA ASP A 39 8.97 22.95 6.90
C ASP A 39 7.88 23.56 6.00
N GLU A 40 7.40 22.85 4.97
CA GLU A 40 6.33 23.32 4.10
C GLU A 40 4.99 23.44 4.85
N MET A 41 4.62 22.46 5.66
CA MET A 41 3.45 22.55 6.55
C MET A 41 3.49 23.79 7.44
N THR A 42 4.65 24.06 8.05
CA THR A 42 4.86 25.25 8.89
C THR A 42 4.72 26.53 8.08
N ALA A 43 5.28 26.57 6.88
CA ALA A 43 5.20 27.73 5.98
C ALA A 43 3.77 28.00 5.47
N LEU A 44 2.95 26.96 5.32
CA LEU A 44 1.52 27.09 5.00
C LEU A 44 0.66 27.58 6.19
N GLY A 45 1.21 27.57 7.41
CA GLY A 45 0.47 27.97 8.62
C GLY A 45 -0.31 26.82 9.27
N ILE A 46 0.01 25.58 8.93
CA ILE A 46 -0.53 24.40 9.63
C ILE A 46 0.00 24.40 11.07
N SER A 47 -0.86 24.15 12.03
CA SER A 47 -0.53 24.15 13.46
C SER A 47 -0.02 22.80 13.96
N ASP A 48 0.61 22.78 15.13
CA ASP A 48 1.09 21.58 15.83
C ASP A 48 1.99 20.69 14.95
N VAL A 49 2.71 21.29 13.99
CA VAL A 49 3.64 20.56 13.13
C VAL A 49 4.76 19.95 13.94
N SER A 50 4.98 18.66 13.76
CA SER A 50 6.05 17.92 14.45
C SER A 50 6.56 16.76 13.61
N LEU A 51 7.86 16.59 13.58
CA LEU A 51 8.57 15.40 13.07
C LEU A 51 9.14 14.67 14.28
N ASP A 52 8.80 13.39 14.43
CA ASP A 52 9.29 12.62 15.58
C ASP A 52 10.51 11.73 15.25
N GLU A 53 11.01 11.04 16.27
CA GLU A 53 12.21 10.19 16.18
C GLU A 53 12.03 8.96 15.28
N PHE A 54 10.81 8.60 14.96
CA PHE A 54 10.45 7.49 14.05
C PHE A 54 10.08 7.95 12.65
N CYS A 55 10.33 9.23 12.32
CA CYS A 55 10.09 9.83 11.01
C CYS A 55 8.61 10.13 10.67
N TYR A 56 7.69 10.10 11.64
CA TYR A 56 6.32 10.55 11.41
C TYR A 56 6.22 12.07 11.42
N VAL A 57 5.58 12.62 10.40
CA VAL A 57 5.23 14.04 10.34
C VAL A 57 3.75 14.20 10.68
N TYR A 58 3.44 15.05 11.65
CA TYR A 58 2.08 15.39 12.05
C TYR A 58 1.81 16.87 11.92
N GLY A 59 0.57 17.25 11.64
CA GLY A 59 0.11 18.62 11.67
C GLY A 59 -1.40 18.73 11.79
N LYS A 60 -1.90 19.92 12.15
CA LYS A 60 -3.33 20.19 12.33
C LYS A 60 -3.76 21.46 11.65
N ILE A 61 -4.95 21.44 11.04
CA ILE A 61 -5.63 22.64 10.58
C ILE A 61 -6.82 22.84 11.53
N PRO A 62 -6.78 23.87 12.40
CA PRO A 62 -7.89 24.15 13.31
C PRO A 62 -9.18 24.43 12.54
N ALA A 63 -10.33 24.05 13.09
CA ALA A 63 -11.61 24.32 12.50
C ALA A 63 -11.80 25.81 12.19
N THR A 64 -12.50 26.12 11.11
CA THR A 64 -12.94 27.50 10.87
C THR A 64 -13.92 27.95 11.95
N PRO A 65 -13.97 29.26 12.28
CA PRO A 65 -14.88 29.76 13.33
C PRO A 65 -16.34 29.33 13.13
N GLY A 66 -16.90 28.65 14.13
CA GLY A 66 -18.26 28.11 14.10
C GLY A 66 -18.35 26.64 13.69
N TYR A 67 -17.24 25.99 13.31
CA TYR A 67 -17.17 24.59 12.90
C TYR A 67 -16.39 23.70 13.88
N GLU A 68 -16.08 24.20 15.09
CA GLU A 68 -15.25 23.53 16.09
C GLU A 68 -15.85 22.21 16.60
N ASN A 69 -17.18 22.09 16.52
CA ASN A 69 -17.93 20.91 16.96
C ASN A 69 -18.22 19.90 15.82
N LYS A 70 -17.73 20.16 14.62
CA LYS A 70 -17.85 19.22 13.51
C LYS A 70 -16.92 18.03 13.71
N THR A 71 -17.23 16.91 13.05
CA THR A 71 -16.41 15.71 13.07
C THR A 71 -14.98 16.04 12.65
N SER A 72 -14.01 15.64 13.47
CA SER A 72 -12.60 15.75 13.10
C SER A 72 -12.23 14.61 12.14
N ILE A 73 -11.66 14.96 11.01
CA ILE A 73 -11.17 14.01 10.01
C ILE A 73 -9.68 14.15 9.79
N GLY A 74 -9.06 13.09 9.32
CA GLY A 74 -7.64 13.10 9.02
C GLY A 74 -7.32 12.60 7.62
N PHE A 75 -6.14 13.00 7.12
CA PHE A 75 -5.59 12.56 5.85
C PHE A 75 -4.17 12.07 6.06
N ILE A 76 -3.86 10.93 5.47
CA ILE A 76 -2.59 10.22 5.68
C ILE A 76 -2.07 9.76 4.33
N ALA A 77 -0.75 9.84 4.13
CA ALA A 77 -0.03 9.31 2.98
C ALA A 77 1.36 8.86 3.42
N HIS A 78 1.96 7.89 2.74
CA HIS A 78 3.31 7.46 3.10
C HIS A 78 4.40 8.20 2.29
N MET A 79 5.59 8.30 2.88
CA MET A 79 6.71 9.05 2.31
C MET A 79 7.74 8.15 1.64
N ASP A 80 7.79 6.89 2.04
CA ASP A 80 8.74 5.94 1.49
C ASP A 80 8.31 5.43 0.11
N THR A 81 9.20 4.75 -0.54
CA THR A 81 8.99 4.05 -1.80
C THR A 81 9.52 2.63 -1.68
N VAL A 82 9.05 1.73 -2.53
CA VAL A 82 9.70 0.43 -2.67
C VAL A 82 11.19 0.58 -2.95
N SER A 83 11.99 -0.39 -2.51
CA SER A 83 13.43 -0.44 -2.81
C SER A 83 13.73 -0.89 -4.24
N ASP A 84 12.81 -1.66 -4.84
CA ASP A 84 12.92 -2.12 -6.22
C ASP A 84 12.94 -0.93 -7.19
N TYR A 85 13.86 -0.95 -8.16
CA TYR A 85 14.04 0.15 -9.10
C TYR A 85 14.22 1.53 -8.44
N CYS A 86 14.75 1.60 -7.22
CA CYS A 86 15.02 2.85 -6.51
C CYS A 86 16.46 2.92 -5.96
N ASP A 87 17.43 2.39 -6.71
CA ASP A 87 18.86 2.34 -6.33
C ASP A 87 19.65 3.62 -6.70
N HIS A 88 19.06 4.50 -7.51
CA HIS A 88 19.64 5.80 -7.92
C HIS A 88 18.58 6.90 -7.99
N ASP A 89 19.00 8.11 -8.38
CA ASP A 89 18.13 9.30 -8.38
C ASP A 89 16.99 9.16 -9.38
N ILE A 90 15.78 9.51 -8.95
CA ILE A 90 14.58 9.51 -9.78
C ILE A 90 14.60 10.76 -10.69
N ILE A 91 14.42 10.53 -11.98
CA ILE A 91 14.36 11.61 -12.99
C ILE A 91 12.95 11.66 -13.56
N PRO A 92 12.05 12.51 -13.01
CA PRO A 92 10.70 12.64 -13.52
C PRO A 92 10.69 13.33 -14.91
N VAL A 93 9.85 12.82 -15.81
CA VAL A 93 9.67 13.35 -17.16
C VAL A 93 8.22 13.76 -17.37
N VAL A 94 8.02 15.00 -17.82
CA VAL A 94 6.68 15.58 -18.02
C VAL A 94 6.34 15.61 -19.51
N HIS A 95 5.31 14.89 -19.92
CA HIS A 95 4.82 14.81 -21.30
C HIS A 95 3.52 15.62 -21.41
N LYS A 96 3.63 16.88 -21.84
CA LYS A 96 2.45 17.76 -22.03
C LYS A 96 1.64 17.33 -23.24
N ASN A 97 0.31 17.34 -23.09
CA ASN A 97 -0.61 17.01 -24.17
C ASN A 97 -0.31 15.62 -24.75
N TYR A 98 -0.21 14.62 -23.88
CA TYR A 98 0.06 13.23 -24.24
C TYR A 98 -0.97 12.74 -25.28
N ASP A 99 -0.53 12.01 -26.28
CA ASP A 99 -1.39 11.58 -27.39
C ASP A 99 -2.19 10.29 -27.13
N GLY A 100 -1.95 9.61 -25.99
CA GLY A 100 -2.62 8.37 -25.64
C GLY A 100 -2.02 7.11 -26.26
N GLY A 101 -0.91 7.24 -27.00
CA GLY A 101 -0.22 6.15 -27.69
C GLY A 101 0.95 5.56 -26.91
N ASP A 102 1.70 4.67 -27.56
CA ASP A 102 2.92 4.09 -26.99
C ASP A 102 3.97 5.17 -26.74
N LEU A 103 4.58 5.17 -25.56
CA LEU A 103 5.56 6.17 -25.12
C LEU A 103 6.89 5.52 -24.75
N PRO A 104 7.98 5.76 -25.51
CA PRO A 104 9.32 5.36 -25.10
C PRO A 104 9.76 6.11 -23.84
N LEU A 105 10.30 5.39 -22.85
CA LEU A 105 10.76 5.94 -21.57
C LEU A 105 12.26 6.26 -21.64
N GLY A 106 12.57 7.50 -21.91
CA GLY A 106 13.96 7.99 -22.00
C GLY A 106 14.84 7.15 -22.93
N THR A 107 16.01 6.76 -22.43
CA THR A 107 16.98 5.90 -23.14
C THR A 107 17.07 4.49 -22.55
N SER A 108 16.15 4.12 -21.66
CA SER A 108 16.15 2.82 -20.97
C SER A 108 15.89 1.62 -21.89
N GLY A 109 15.37 1.85 -23.09
CA GLY A 109 14.89 0.83 -24.01
C GLY A 109 13.49 0.30 -23.67
N ARG A 110 12.86 0.82 -22.59
CA ARG A 110 11.48 0.49 -22.21
C ARG A 110 10.50 1.39 -22.96
N THR A 111 9.31 0.86 -23.19
CA THR A 111 8.19 1.60 -23.79
C THR A 111 6.93 1.32 -22.99
N LEU A 112 6.26 2.37 -22.54
CA LEU A 112 4.92 2.31 -21.99
C LEU A 112 3.97 2.06 -23.16
N THR A 113 3.39 0.85 -23.28
CA THR A 113 2.61 0.46 -24.47
C THR A 113 1.12 0.35 -24.15
N VAL A 114 0.28 0.74 -25.11
CA VAL A 114 -1.18 0.58 -25.01
C VAL A 114 -1.57 -0.90 -24.84
N LYS A 115 -0.76 -1.82 -25.36
CA LYS A 115 -1.00 -3.25 -25.23
C LYS A 115 -0.89 -3.73 -23.78
N ASP A 116 0.13 -3.25 -23.06
CA ASP A 116 0.39 -3.64 -21.67
C ASP A 116 -0.41 -2.79 -20.69
N PHE A 117 -0.73 -1.54 -21.07
CA PHE A 117 -1.48 -0.56 -20.29
C PHE A 117 -2.69 -0.03 -21.07
N PRO A 118 -3.80 -0.77 -21.15
CA PRO A 118 -4.95 -0.45 -22.01
C PRO A 118 -5.67 0.85 -21.67
N HIS A 119 -5.42 1.46 -20.50
CA HIS A 119 -5.99 2.74 -20.08
C HIS A 119 -5.31 3.96 -20.74
N LEU A 120 -4.09 3.83 -21.30
CA LEU A 120 -3.33 4.95 -21.87
C LEU A 120 -4.12 5.83 -22.86
N PRO A 121 -4.94 5.28 -23.77
CA PRO A 121 -5.75 6.12 -24.66
C PRO A 121 -6.72 7.05 -23.94
N SER A 122 -7.19 6.72 -22.74
CA SER A 122 -8.07 7.59 -21.93
C SER A 122 -7.33 8.81 -21.38
N LEU A 123 -6.00 8.76 -21.30
CA LEU A 123 -5.13 9.84 -20.82
C LEU A 123 -4.74 10.82 -21.95
N ALA A 124 -5.28 10.65 -23.16
CA ALA A 124 -4.98 11.55 -24.28
C ALA A 124 -5.40 13.01 -23.97
N GLY A 125 -4.48 13.94 -24.23
CA GLY A 125 -4.65 15.36 -23.91
C GLY A 125 -4.18 15.78 -22.52
N CYS A 126 -3.94 14.82 -21.62
CA CYS A 126 -3.44 15.10 -20.27
C CYS A 126 -1.92 15.40 -20.27
N THR A 127 -1.47 15.92 -19.15
CA THR A 127 -0.05 16.05 -18.81
C THR A 127 0.39 14.79 -18.10
N LEU A 128 1.00 13.85 -18.82
CA LEU A 128 1.49 12.59 -18.27
C LEU A 128 2.86 12.80 -17.63
N ILE A 129 3.07 12.22 -16.46
CA ILE A 129 4.33 12.24 -15.72
C ILE A 129 4.81 10.80 -15.58
N THR A 130 6.04 10.55 -16.01
CA THR A 130 6.74 9.26 -15.95
C THR A 130 8.15 9.46 -15.39
N THR A 131 8.93 8.39 -15.30
CA THR A 131 10.39 8.47 -15.21
C THR A 131 11.03 8.31 -16.59
N ASP A 132 12.35 8.28 -16.62
CA ASP A 132 13.12 7.89 -17.81
C ASP A 132 13.09 6.35 -18.06
N GLY A 133 12.34 5.61 -17.25
CA GLY A 133 12.19 4.15 -17.34
C GLY A 133 13.31 3.37 -16.67
N THR A 134 14.14 3.98 -15.85
CA THR A 134 15.20 3.28 -15.09
C THR A 134 14.82 3.07 -13.64
N THR A 135 13.97 3.93 -13.07
CA THR A 135 13.51 3.87 -11.69
C THR A 135 11.97 3.82 -11.61
N VAL A 136 11.43 3.58 -10.41
CA VAL A 136 10.05 3.98 -10.07
C VAL A 136 9.90 5.49 -10.20
N LEU A 137 8.67 6.00 -10.33
CA LEU A 137 8.38 7.42 -10.22
C LEU A 137 8.31 7.85 -8.74
N GLY A 138 7.81 6.96 -7.88
CA GLY A 138 7.51 7.26 -6.48
C GLY A 138 6.23 8.10 -6.34
N ALA A 139 5.31 8.01 -7.31
CA ALA A 139 3.96 8.56 -7.16
C ALA A 139 3.20 7.80 -6.07
N ASP A 140 3.48 6.55 -5.90
CA ASP A 140 3.17 5.74 -4.73
C ASP A 140 4.24 5.98 -3.64
N ASP A 141 3.93 6.72 -2.53
CA ASP A 141 2.67 7.49 -2.36
C ASP A 141 2.96 9.00 -2.20
N LYS A 142 4.02 9.51 -2.86
CA LYS A 142 4.29 10.96 -2.85
C LYS A 142 3.23 11.76 -3.61
N ALA A 143 2.36 11.09 -4.40
CA ALA A 143 1.20 11.73 -4.99
C ALA A 143 0.17 12.09 -3.90
N GLY A 144 -0.20 11.14 -3.05
CA GLY A 144 -1.08 11.40 -1.91
C GLY A 144 -0.49 12.47 -0.98
N VAL A 145 0.81 12.44 -0.70
CA VAL A 145 1.50 13.50 0.04
C VAL A 145 1.28 14.86 -0.63
N ALA A 146 1.51 14.97 -1.95
CA ALA A 146 1.37 16.22 -2.70
C ALA A 146 -0.09 16.71 -2.76
N GLU A 147 -1.04 15.81 -2.85
CA GLU A 147 -2.48 16.09 -2.87
C GLU A 147 -2.98 16.61 -1.52
N ILE A 148 -2.60 15.95 -0.42
CA ILE A 148 -2.91 16.41 0.95
C ILE A 148 -2.34 17.81 1.20
N MET A 149 -1.10 18.07 0.81
CA MET A 149 -0.49 19.39 0.94
C MET A 149 -1.17 20.45 0.06
N THR A 150 -1.67 20.06 -1.10
CA THR A 150 -2.40 20.96 -2.01
C THR A 150 -3.80 21.25 -1.50
N MET A 151 -4.51 20.26 -0.97
CA MET A 151 -5.77 20.42 -0.26
C MET A 151 -5.62 21.37 0.93
N ALA A 152 -4.61 21.16 1.76
CA ALA A 152 -4.34 22.02 2.94
C ALA A 152 -4.09 23.49 2.51
N GLU A 153 -3.30 23.70 1.46
CA GLU A 153 -3.07 25.04 0.89
C GLU A 153 -4.38 25.69 0.42
N ALA A 154 -5.26 24.93 -0.29
CA ALA A 154 -6.54 25.41 -0.77
C ALA A 154 -7.47 25.81 0.39
N LEU A 155 -7.61 24.94 1.40
CA LEU A 155 -8.44 25.22 2.58
C LEU A 155 -8.04 26.51 3.29
N ILE A 156 -6.74 26.73 3.47
CA ILE A 156 -6.22 27.90 4.18
C ILE A 156 -6.32 29.16 3.33
N LYS A 157 -5.92 29.13 2.05
CA LYS A 157 -5.89 30.31 1.19
C LYS A 157 -7.26 30.79 0.75
N GLU A 158 -8.16 29.87 0.50
CA GLU A 158 -9.52 30.16 0.01
C GLU A 158 -10.53 30.31 1.15
N ASN A 159 -10.10 30.09 2.40
CA ASN A 159 -10.93 30.11 3.59
C ASN A 159 -12.17 29.21 3.47
N ILE A 160 -11.97 27.99 2.98
CA ILE A 160 -13.03 26.98 2.84
C ILE A 160 -13.50 26.56 4.24
N PRO A 161 -14.79 26.62 4.57
CA PRO A 161 -15.30 26.20 5.88
C PRO A 161 -15.04 24.70 6.14
N HIS A 162 -14.49 24.36 7.30
CA HIS A 162 -14.18 22.99 7.69
C HIS A 162 -14.12 22.79 9.21
N GLY A 163 -14.38 21.56 9.65
CA GLY A 163 -14.10 21.09 11.02
C GLY A 163 -12.60 20.93 11.28
N PRO A 164 -12.22 20.39 12.44
CA PRO A 164 -10.81 20.10 12.74
C PRO A 164 -10.24 19.06 11.76
N ILE A 165 -9.06 19.33 11.19
CA ILE A 165 -8.38 18.41 10.26
C ILE A 165 -7.01 18.03 10.82
N SER A 166 -6.68 16.75 10.77
CA SER A 166 -5.36 16.21 11.08
C SER A 166 -4.66 15.73 9.81
N ILE A 167 -3.37 15.95 9.73
CA ILE A 167 -2.53 15.47 8.62
C ILE A 167 -1.40 14.65 9.21
N ALA A 168 -1.10 13.52 8.60
CA ALA A 168 0.11 12.77 8.92
C ALA A 168 0.76 12.20 7.67
N PHE A 169 2.10 12.11 7.71
CA PHE A 169 2.88 11.41 6.72
C PHE A 169 3.69 10.32 7.42
N THR A 170 3.57 9.09 6.93
CA THR A 170 4.13 7.87 7.52
C THR A 170 5.40 7.42 6.80
N PRO A 171 6.37 6.82 7.50
CA PRO A 171 7.48 6.09 6.90
C PRO A 171 7.11 4.61 6.73
N ASP A 172 7.92 3.82 6.02
CA ASP A 172 7.98 2.35 6.05
C ASP A 172 6.68 1.61 5.72
N GLU A 173 5.73 2.24 5.00
CA GLU A 173 4.51 1.57 4.54
C GLU A 173 4.83 0.37 3.66
N GLU A 174 5.73 0.54 2.70
CA GLU A 174 6.12 -0.42 1.68
C GLU A 174 6.78 -1.71 2.23
N VAL A 175 7.20 -1.65 3.48
CA VAL A 175 7.73 -2.82 4.23
C VAL A 175 6.78 -3.26 5.35
N GLY A 176 5.58 -2.68 5.41
CA GLY A 176 4.51 -3.02 6.36
C GLY A 176 4.70 -2.45 7.76
N GLY A 177 5.62 -1.50 7.94
CA GLY A 177 5.95 -0.85 9.21
C GLY A 177 5.30 0.53 9.41
N GLY A 178 4.48 0.99 8.46
CA GLY A 178 3.95 2.36 8.41
C GLY A 178 3.17 2.79 9.63
N THR A 179 2.63 1.87 10.40
CA THR A 179 1.84 2.19 11.60
C THR A 179 2.50 1.80 12.92
N ASP A 180 3.68 1.16 12.91
CA ASP A 180 4.31 0.58 14.10
C ASP A 180 4.48 1.58 15.27
N HIS A 181 4.78 2.84 14.95
CA HIS A 181 4.94 3.91 15.94
C HIS A 181 3.94 5.05 15.76
N PHE A 182 2.89 4.86 14.95
CA PHE A 182 1.86 5.87 14.72
C PHE A 182 1.08 6.16 16.01
N LYS A 183 0.98 7.43 16.35
CA LYS A 183 0.34 7.89 17.60
C LYS A 183 -1.07 8.40 17.31
N VAL A 184 -2.07 7.50 17.31
CA VAL A 184 -3.49 7.81 17.03
C VAL A 184 -4.02 8.94 17.93
N GLU A 185 -3.69 8.93 19.22
CA GLU A 185 -4.11 10.00 20.15
C GLU A 185 -3.50 11.37 19.79
N LYS A 186 -2.23 11.41 19.35
CA LYS A 186 -1.56 12.64 18.90
C LYS A 186 -2.16 13.14 17.59
N PHE A 187 -2.43 12.24 16.68
CA PHE A 187 -3.12 12.54 15.41
C PHE A 187 -4.49 13.17 15.68
N GLY A 188 -5.30 12.55 16.57
CA GLY A 188 -6.48 13.15 17.19
C GLY A 188 -7.66 13.34 16.27
N ALA A 189 -7.69 12.72 15.09
CA ALA A 189 -8.88 12.64 14.26
C ALA A 189 -9.81 11.50 14.70
N GLN A 190 -11.10 11.67 14.49
CA GLN A 190 -12.12 10.67 14.78
C GLN A 190 -12.19 9.60 13.69
N PHE A 191 -11.98 10.00 12.46
CA PHE A 191 -11.90 9.17 11.26
C PHE A 191 -10.77 9.69 10.38
N ALA A 192 -10.24 8.84 9.50
CA ALA A 192 -9.23 9.26 8.54
C ALA A 192 -9.46 8.63 7.17
N TYR A 193 -8.69 9.09 6.19
CA TYR A 193 -8.55 8.51 4.86
C TYR A 193 -7.06 8.47 4.52
N THR A 194 -6.57 7.34 4.03
CA THR A 194 -5.30 7.30 3.32
C THR A 194 -5.51 7.72 1.87
N LEU A 195 -4.58 8.44 1.29
CA LEU A 195 -4.53 8.73 -0.14
C LEU A 195 -3.40 7.90 -0.73
N ASP A 196 -3.68 6.65 -1.07
CA ASP A 196 -2.69 5.63 -1.40
C ASP A 196 -3.30 4.55 -2.34
N GLY A 197 -4.31 4.95 -3.11
CA GLY A 197 -4.93 4.09 -4.12
C GLY A 197 -4.46 4.45 -5.54
N ASP A 198 -4.89 3.65 -6.51
CA ASP A 198 -4.53 3.81 -7.91
C ASP A 198 -5.28 5.00 -8.56
N THR A 199 -6.26 4.71 -9.39
CA THR A 199 -6.99 5.68 -10.21
C THR A 199 -7.80 6.68 -9.37
N GLU A 200 -7.88 7.93 -9.79
CA GLU A 200 -8.73 8.93 -9.14
C GLU A 200 -10.21 8.48 -9.09
N GLY A 201 -10.82 8.64 -7.92
CA GLY A 201 -12.20 8.18 -7.64
C GLY A 201 -12.28 6.76 -7.08
N GLU A 202 -11.18 6.05 -6.94
CA GLU A 202 -11.15 4.81 -6.19
C GLU A 202 -11.45 5.03 -4.72
N ILE A 203 -12.23 4.12 -4.16
CA ILE A 203 -12.60 4.06 -2.75
C ILE A 203 -12.44 2.61 -2.31
N GLN A 204 -11.53 2.38 -1.39
CA GLN A 204 -11.15 1.05 -0.98
C GLN A 204 -11.32 0.92 0.54
N TYR A 205 -12.12 -0.05 0.98
CA TYR A 205 -12.42 -0.30 2.39
C TYR A 205 -12.46 -1.79 2.73
N GLU A 206 -12.07 -2.61 1.77
CA GLU A 206 -11.89 -4.05 1.91
C GLU A 206 -10.49 -4.41 1.46
N ASN A 207 -9.78 -5.20 2.25
CA ASN A 207 -8.45 -5.69 1.96
C ASN A 207 -8.34 -7.17 2.34
N PHE A 208 -7.25 -7.82 1.99
CA PHE A 208 -7.03 -9.20 2.42
C PHE A 208 -6.90 -9.33 3.94
N HIS A 209 -7.34 -10.47 4.48
CA HIS A 209 -6.70 -11.09 5.65
C HIS A 209 -5.41 -11.73 5.20
N ALA A 210 -4.36 -11.65 5.99
CA ALA A 210 -3.02 -12.03 5.59
C ALA A 210 -2.27 -12.79 6.68
N CYS A 211 -1.57 -13.86 6.28
CA CYS A 211 -0.55 -14.49 7.13
C CYS A 211 0.65 -14.95 6.31
N LYS A 212 1.78 -15.11 7.00
CA LYS A 212 2.91 -15.91 6.55
C LYS A 212 2.73 -17.35 7.04
N ALA A 213 3.20 -18.30 6.25
CA ALA A 213 3.23 -19.70 6.64
C ALA A 213 4.57 -20.30 6.22
N ASP A 214 5.38 -20.64 7.22
CA ASP A 214 6.71 -21.18 7.04
C ASP A 214 6.72 -22.66 7.41
N PHE A 215 7.17 -23.50 6.49
CA PHE A 215 7.42 -24.90 6.73
C PHE A 215 8.90 -25.15 6.91
N GLU A 216 9.27 -25.78 8.00
CA GLU A 216 10.58 -26.40 8.21
C GLU A 216 10.46 -27.91 8.08
N ILE A 217 11.26 -28.51 7.22
CA ILE A 217 11.27 -29.96 6.97
C ILE A 217 12.62 -30.55 7.41
N THR A 218 12.57 -31.54 8.29
CA THR A 218 13.73 -32.30 8.75
C THR A 218 13.76 -33.64 8.06
N GLY A 219 14.80 -33.87 7.24
CA GLY A 219 15.04 -35.14 6.57
C GLY A 219 15.91 -36.10 7.35
N PHE A 220 16.01 -37.31 6.85
CA PHE A 220 16.91 -38.34 7.38
C PHE A 220 17.80 -38.91 6.25
N ALA A 221 19.07 -38.49 6.22
CA ALA A 221 19.99 -38.85 5.15
C ALA A 221 20.71 -40.18 5.47
N VAL A 222 20.71 -41.07 4.51
CA VAL A 222 21.50 -42.30 4.51
C VAL A 222 22.07 -42.52 3.10
N HIS A 223 22.99 -43.47 2.95
CA HIS A 223 23.59 -43.77 1.65
C HIS A 223 22.51 -44.17 0.63
N PRO A 224 22.39 -43.49 -0.54
CA PRO A 224 21.30 -43.72 -1.49
C PRO A 224 21.10 -45.17 -1.93
N GLY A 225 22.21 -45.91 -2.09
CA GLY A 225 22.16 -47.33 -2.49
C GLY A 225 21.57 -48.28 -1.44
N SER A 226 21.38 -47.83 -0.20
CA SER A 226 20.84 -48.62 0.91
C SER A 226 19.74 -47.89 1.69
N SER A 227 19.08 -46.97 1.03
CA SER A 227 18.12 -46.01 1.63
C SER A 227 16.66 -46.46 1.64
N LYS A 228 16.36 -47.67 1.11
CA LYS A 228 15.00 -48.17 1.03
C LYS A 228 14.34 -48.21 2.42
N ASP A 229 13.14 -47.65 2.51
CA ASP A 229 12.32 -47.58 3.71
C ASP A 229 12.98 -46.86 4.93
N THR A 230 14.08 -46.10 4.68
CA THR A 230 14.86 -45.45 5.74
C THR A 230 15.06 -43.94 5.48
N MET A 231 15.44 -43.57 4.25
CA MET A 231 15.73 -42.17 3.91
C MET A 231 14.42 -41.33 3.88
N ILE A 232 14.49 -40.17 4.52
CA ILE A 232 13.50 -39.09 4.36
C ILE A 232 14.22 -37.94 3.65
N ASN A 233 13.89 -37.69 2.39
CA ASN A 233 14.47 -36.57 1.63
C ASN A 233 13.63 -35.33 1.85
N ALA A 234 14.16 -34.34 2.56
CA ALA A 234 13.45 -33.10 2.89
C ALA A 234 13.00 -32.33 1.65
N CYS A 235 13.80 -32.28 0.57
CA CYS A 235 13.37 -31.63 -0.68
C CYS A 235 12.15 -32.32 -1.33
N LEU A 236 12.06 -33.66 -1.25
CA LEU A 236 10.90 -34.36 -1.79
C LEU A 236 9.64 -34.14 -0.94
N VAL A 237 9.79 -34.07 0.38
CA VAL A 237 8.69 -33.70 1.27
C VAL A 237 8.23 -32.26 1.02
N ALA A 238 9.16 -31.33 0.82
CA ALA A 238 8.84 -29.93 0.44
C ALA A 238 8.05 -29.86 -0.87
N ALA A 239 8.46 -30.58 -1.90
CA ALA A 239 7.70 -30.68 -3.16
C ALA A 239 6.32 -31.31 -2.95
N GLU A 240 6.19 -32.30 -2.05
CA GLU A 240 4.91 -32.92 -1.70
C GLU A 240 3.96 -31.90 -1.04
N ILE A 241 4.45 -31.06 -0.11
CA ILE A 241 3.66 -29.96 0.51
C ILE A 241 3.06 -29.08 -0.58
N ASN A 242 3.87 -28.57 -1.50
CA ASN A 242 3.38 -27.72 -2.57
C ASN A 242 2.36 -28.41 -3.47
N ASN A 243 2.53 -29.71 -3.77
CA ASN A 243 1.59 -30.45 -4.58
C ASN A 243 0.27 -30.80 -3.87
N MET A 244 0.18 -30.67 -2.55
CA MET A 244 -1.05 -30.86 -1.77
C MET A 244 -1.92 -29.61 -1.73
N LEU A 245 -1.38 -28.44 -2.13
CA LEU A 245 -2.15 -27.20 -2.24
C LEU A 245 -2.91 -27.12 -3.57
N PRO A 246 -4.05 -26.38 -3.61
CA PRO A 246 -4.81 -26.17 -4.84
C PRO A 246 -3.97 -25.43 -5.90
N GLY A 247 -3.69 -26.07 -7.03
CA GLY A 247 -2.74 -25.56 -8.02
C GLY A 247 -3.18 -24.30 -8.78
N LEU A 248 -4.46 -23.91 -8.72
CA LEU A 248 -5.00 -22.70 -9.33
C LEU A 248 -5.21 -21.55 -8.32
N GLU A 249 -5.06 -21.80 -7.03
CA GLU A 249 -5.20 -20.77 -6.01
C GLU A 249 -3.83 -20.09 -5.76
N ILE A 250 -3.31 -19.47 -6.81
CA ILE A 250 -2.03 -18.76 -6.84
C ILE A 250 -2.23 -17.35 -7.42
N PRO A 251 -1.35 -16.36 -7.15
CA PRO A 251 -1.55 -14.98 -7.60
C PRO A 251 -1.80 -14.83 -9.10
N ARG A 252 -1.15 -15.65 -9.94
CA ARG A 252 -1.29 -15.59 -11.39
C ARG A 252 -2.69 -16.00 -11.90
N GLU A 253 -3.40 -16.83 -11.16
CA GLU A 253 -4.66 -17.45 -11.57
C GLU A 253 -5.87 -16.92 -10.77
N THR A 254 -5.67 -15.87 -9.95
CA THR A 254 -6.70 -15.30 -9.08
C THR A 254 -6.86 -13.80 -9.30
N GLU A 255 -8.10 -13.31 -9.20
CA GLU A 255 -8.47 -11.90 -9.37
C GLU A 255 -9.50 -11.46 -8.32
N ASP A 256 -9.81 -10.17 -8.27
CA ASP A 256 -10.83 -9.57 -7.40
C ASP A 256 -10.74 -10.06 -5.93
N TYR A 257 -11.78 -10.73 -5.46
CA TYR A 257 -11.92 -11.24 -4.09
C TYR A 257 -11.30 -12.62 -3.86
N GLU A 258 -10.76 -13.25 -4.90
CA GLU A 258 -10.20 -14.59 -4.80
C GLU A 258 -8.89 -14.62 -4.02
N GLY A 259 -8.85 -15.48 -3.01
CA GLY A 259 -7.67 -15.71 -2.18
C GLY A 259 -6.67 -16.68 -2.80
N PHE A 260 -5.46 -16.72 -2.25
CA PHE A 260 -4.37 -17.53 -2.78
C PHE A 260 -3.38 -18.02 -1.72
N TYR A 261 -2.59 -19.02 -2.12
CA TYR A 261 -1.31 -19.41 -1.51
C TYR A 261 -0.18 -19.02 -2.47
N HIS A 262 0.75 -18.21 -2.03
CA HIS A 262 1.89 -17.81 -2.85
C HIS A 262 3.19 -18.31 -2.23
N LEU A 263 3.86 -19.25 -2.89
CA LEU A 263 5.19 -19.70 -2.53
C LEU A 263 6.20 -18.61 -2.88
N THR A 264 6.74 -17.94 -1.88
CA THR A 264 7.72 -16.85 -2.05
C THR A 264 9.16 -17.32 -1.99
N GLY A 265 9.40 -18.46 -1.33
CA GLY A 265 10.74 -19.03 -1.22
C GLY A 265 10.72 -20.53 -0.98
N MET A 266 11.71 -21.21 -1.54
CA MET A 266 11.96 -22.64 -1.32
C MET A 266 13.46 -22.89 -1.36
N SER A 267 14.00 -23.53 -0.31
CA SER A 267 15.40 -23.90 -0.24
C SER A 267 15.57 -25.26 0.45
N GLY A 268 16.69 -25.94 0.24
CA GLY A 268 17.00 -27.14 0.99
C GLY A 268 17.88 -28.16 0.29
N ASP A 269 18.11 -29.25 1.04
CA ASP A 269 18.80 -30.45 0.60
C ASP A 269 18.11 -31.74 1.15
N VAL A 270 18.80 -32.87 1.17
CA VAL A 270 18.23 -34.12 1.68
C VAL A 270 17.92 -34.05 3.17
N THR A 271 18.66 -33.25 3.94
CA THR A 271 18.62 -33.22 5.41
C THR A 271 17.68 -32.15 5.97
N LYS A 272 17.53 -31.03 5.27
CA LYS A 272 16.68 -29.91 5.66
C LYS A 272 16.10 -29.22 4.42
N ALA A 273 14.84 -28.79 4.52
CA ALA A 273 14.24 -27.89 3.53
C ALA A 273 13.33 -26.88 4.22
N GLU A 274 13.12 -25.76 3.56
CA GLU A 274 12.26 -24.67 4.01
C GLU A 274 11.37 -24.20 2.87
N LEU A 275 10.12 -23.89 3.19
CA LEU A 275 9.15 -23.28 2.29
C LEU A 275 8.55 -22.06 2.96
N HIS A 276 8.46 -20.96 2.23
CA HIS A 276 7.88 -19.71 2.69
C HIS A 276 6.66 -19.36 1.84
N TYR A 277 5.50 -19.26 2.48
CA TYR A 277 4.25 -18.88 1.83
C TYR A 277 3.70 -17.58 2.41
N ILE A 278 3.08 -16.78 1.57
CA ILE A 278 2.09 -15.81 2.00
C ILE A 278 0.71 -16.32 1.60
N VAL A 279 -0.25 -16.18 2.52
CA VAL A 279 -1.65 -16.64 2.34
C VAL A 279 -2.56 -15.44 2.48
N ARG A 280 -3.50 -15.30 1.54
CA ARG A 280 -4.40 -14.17 1.42
C ARG A 280 -5.81 -14.62 1.13
N ASP A 281 -6.80 -13.96 1.75
CA ASP A 281 -8.22 -14.08 1.39
C ASP A 281 -9.00 -12.86 1.92
N HIS A 282 -10.00 -12.39 1.19
CA HIS A 282 -10.89 -11.33 1.67
C HIS A 282 -11.91 -11.85 2.70
N ASP A 283 -12.40 -13.07 2.52
CA ASP A 283 -13.34 -13.69 3.44
C ASP A 283 -12.60 -14.35 4.61
N LYS A 284 -12.97 -13.95 5.84
CA LYS A 284 -12.36 -14.47 7.07
C LYS A 284 -12.50 -15.99 7.23
N ASN A 285 -13.65 -16.55 6.86
CA ASN A 285 -13.88 -17.99 7.01
C ASN A 285 -13.05 -18.77 5.98
N LEU A 286 -12.93 -18.26 4.75
CA LEU A 286 -12.07 -18.86 3.73
C LEU A 286 -10.61 -18.73 4.12
N PHE A 287 -10.20 -17.59 4.68
CA PHE A 287 -8.84 -17.40 5.19
C PHE A 287 -8.50 -18.40 6.30
N GLU A 288 -9.39 -18.59 7.29
CA GLU A 288 -9.17 -19.60 8.32
C GLU A 288 -9.17 -21.02 7.75
N ALA A 289 -10.04 -21.33 6.77
CA ALA A 289 -10.02 -22.61 6.09
C ALA A 289 -8.69 -22.86 5.35
N ARG A 290 -8.07 -21.82 4.77
CA ARG A 290 -6.73 -21.91 4.16
C ARG A 290 -5.67 -22.26 5.20
N LYS A 291 -5.68 -21.63 6.36
CA LYS A 291 -4.77 -21.94 7.48
C LYS A 291 -4.97 -23.38 7.97
N GLU A 292 -6.23 -23.85 8.07
CA GLU A 292 -6.52 -25.24 8.42
C GLU A 292 -6.02 -26.25 7.37
N THR A 293 -6.09 -25.91 6.10
CA THR A 293 -5.51 -26.73 5.03
C THR A 293 -4.01 -26.95 5.25
N LEU A 294 -3.26 -25.90 5.59
CA LEU A 294 -1.83 -26.00 5.89
C LEU A 294 -1.55 -26.88 7.13
N ARG A 295 -2.35 -26.73 8.18
CA ARG A 295 -2.25 -27.58 9.40
C ARG A 295 -2.54 -29.05 9.08
N HIS A 296 -3.52 -29.31 8.23
CA HIS A 296 -3.82 -30.68 7.79
C HIS A 296 -2.67 -31.29 6.96
N ILE A 297 -2.00 -30.49 6.11
CA ILE A 297 -0.82 -30.92 5.36
C ILE A 297 0.30 -31.31 6.31
N GLU A 298 0.64 -30.45 7.28
CA GLU A 298 1.63 -30.75 8.33
C GLU A 298 1.31 -32.07 9.04
N LYS A 299 0.09 -32.22 9.53
CA LYS A 299 -0.35 -33.42 10.22
C LYS A 299 -0.23 -34.67 9.36
N ASN A 300 -0.74 -34.64 8.13
CA ASN A 300 -0.75 -35.81 7.24
C ASN A 300 0.68 -36.24 6.87
N LEU A 301 1.59 -35.29 6.69
CA LEU A 301 2.98 -35.59 6.36
C LEU A 301 3.76 -36.11 7.59
N ASN A 302 3.46 -35.63 8.78
CA ASN A 302 4.03 -36.20 10.01
C ASN A 302 3.51 -37.62 10.27
N GLU A 303 2.23 -37.93 9.99
CA GLU A 303 1.71 -39.29 10.04
C GLU A 303 2.40 -40.22 9.01
N LYS A 304 2.73 -39.70 7.82
CA LYS A 304 3.37 -40.47 6.75
C LYS A 304 4.86 -40.68 6.97
N TRP A 305 5.59 -39.64 7.34
CA TRP A 305 7.06 -39.62 7.36
C TRP A 305 7.66 -39.74 8.75
N GLY A 306 6.85 -39.61 9.80
CA GLY A 306 7.27 -39.62 11.20
C GLY A 306 7.07 -38.26 11.88
N GLU A 307 6.75 -38.28 13.15
CA GLU A 307 6.50 -37.10 13.96
C GLU A 307 7.72 -36.16 13.97
N GLY A 308 7.50 -34.86 13.75
CA GLY A 308 8.55 -33.84 13.72
C GLY A 308 9.30 -33.74 12.39
N THR A 309 8.92 -34.49 11.35
CA THR A 309 9.47 -34.34 9.99
C THR A 309 9.09 -33.00 9.38
N VAL A 310 7.84 -32.56 9.58
CA VAL A 310 7.33 -31.27 9.08
C VAL A 310 6.90 -30.42 10.27
N LYS A 311 7.32 -29.18 10.31
CA LYS A 311 6.89 -28.18 11.28
C LYS A 311 6.38 -26.96 10.53
N LEU A 312 5.15 -26.54 10.86
CA LEU A 312 4.49 -25.36 10.31
C LEU A 312 4.47 -24.25 11.35
N MET A 313 4.83 -23.04 10.93
CA MET A 313 4.62 -21.82 11.69
C MET A 313 3.74 -20.86 10.88
N ILE A 314 2.59 -20.45 11.43
CA ILE A 314 1.70 -19.46 10.83
C ILE A 314 1.78 -18.19 11.67
N THR A 315 2.03 -17.05 10.99
CA THR A 315 2.09 -15.72 11.63
C THR A 315 1.12 -14.80 10.90
N ASP A 316 0.08 -14.37 11.61
CA ASP A 316 -0.89 -13.39 11.09
C ASP A 316 -0.19 -12.04 10.92
N GLN A 317 -0.52 -11.32 9.83
CA GLN A 317 0.11 -10.05 9.46
C GLN A 317 -0.88 -8.88 9.62
N TYR A 318 -2.01 -8.94 8.91
CA TYR A 318 -3.07 -7.93 8.98
C TYR A 318 -4.43 -8.55 8.70
N GLN A 319 -5.48 -7.79 8.97
CA GLN A 319 -6.87 -8.21 8.83
C GLN A 319 -7.61 -7.31 7.84
N ASN A 320 -8.75 -7.78 7.31
CA ASN A 320 -9.61 -7.00 6.45
C ASN A 320 -10.32 -5.90 7.26
N MET A 321 -10.11 -4.63 6.91
CA MET A 321 -10.70 -3.48 7.59
C MET A 321 -12.22 -3.36 7.40
N ALA A 322 -12.81 -4.09 6.46
CA ALA A 322 -14.25 -4.09 6.21
C ALA A 322 -15.07 -4.34 7.48
N GLU A 323 -14.58 -5.17 8.41
CA GLU A 323 -15.24 -5.41 9.69
C GLU A 323 -15.38 -4.14 10.54
N ILE A 324 -14.39 -3.26 10.49
CA ILE A 324 -14.38 -1.98 11.21
C ILE A 324 -15.22 -0.94 10.45
N ILE A 325 -15.00 -0.83 9.14
CA ILE A 325 -15.68 0.16 8.29
C ILE A 325 -17.19 -0.10 8.22
N ALA A 326 -17.65 -1.34 8.35
CA ALA A 326 -19.08 -1.67 8.44
C ALA A 326 -19.82 -0.90 9.56
N GLY A 327 -19.13 -0.51 10.63
CA GLY A 327 -19.67 0.33 11.72
C GLY A 327 -19.74 1.82 11.39
N CYS A 328 -19.11 2.27 10.30
CA CYS A 328 -18.98 3.69 9.90
C CYS A 328 -19.07 3.90 8.39
N MET A 329 -20.02 3.25 7.73
CA MET A 329 -20.24 3.32 6.27
C MET A 329 -20.46 4.73 5.73
N HIS A 330 -20.75 5.69 6.59
CA HIS A 330 -20.81 7.10 6.19
C HIS A 330 -19.49 7.61 5.60
N LEU A 331 -18.35 7.01 5.95
CA LEU A 331 -17.05 7.33 5.34
C LEU A 331 -17.08 7.04 3.83
N ILE A 332 -17.62 5.88 3.48
CA ILE A 332 -17.70 5.43 2.09
C ILE A 332 -18.75 6.23 1.31
N GLU A 333 -19.91 6.49 1.92
CA GLU A 333 -20.96 7.28 1.28
C GLU A 333 -20.54 8.74 1.06
N ASN A 334 -19.80 9.34 2.02
CA ASN A 334 -19.24 10.68 1.86
C ASN A 334 -18.15 10.69 0.76
N ALA A 335 -17.29 9.67 0.71
CA ALA A 335 -16.27 9.57 -0.35
C ALA A 335 -16.91 9.45 -1.75
N LYS A 336 -17.95 8.61 -1.90
CA LYS A 336 -18.72 8.51 -3.17
C LYS A 336 -19.30 9.86 -3.57
N LYS A 337 -19.95 10.53 -2.62
CA LYS A 337 -20.57 11.85 -2.88
C LYS A 337 -19.52 12.92 -3.22
N ALA A 338 -18.34 12.87 -2.58
CA ALA A 338 -17.23 13.76 -2.90
C ALA A 338 -16.72 13.54 -4.33
N CYS A 339 -16.58 12.29 -4.76
CA CYS A 339 -16.23 11.95 -6.16
C CYS A 339 -17.27 12.53 -7.13
N GLU A 340 -18.57 12.30 -6.88
CA GLU A 340 -19.65 12.82 -7.71
C GLU A 340 -19.63 14.36 -7.79
N ASN A 341 -19.42 15.04 -6.65
CA ASN A 341 -19.33 16.51 -6.59
C ASN A 341 -18.11 17.03 -7.39
N ALA A 342 -17.00 16.31 -7.36
CA ALA A 342 -15.78 16.61 -8.16
C ALA A 342 -15.92 16.25 -9.64
N GLY A 343 -17.06 15.64 -10.04
CA GLY A 343 -17.31 15.21 -11.42
C GLY A 343 -16.54 13.95 -11.81
N VAL A 344 -16.19 13.12 -10.83
CA VAL A 344 -15.51 11.82 -11.00
C VAL A 344 -16.49 10.71 -10.63
N ALA A 345 -16.54 9.64 -11.42
CA ALA A 345 -17.34 8.47 -11.07
C ALA A 345 -16.67 7.71 -9.91
N PRO A 346 -17.37 7.45 -8.79
CA PRO A 346 -16.79 6.65 -7.71
C PRO A 346 -16.61 5.20 -8.14
N LEU A 347 -15.45 4.64 -7.82
CA LEU A 347 -15.06 3.25 -8.13
C LEU A 347 -14.71 2.53 -6.83
N VAL A 348 -15.60 1.65 -6.36
CA VAL A 348 -15.35 0.87 -5.14
C VAL A 348 -14.70 -0.45 -5.51
N LEU A 349 -13.47 -0.66 -5.08
CA LEU A 349 -12.67 -1.86 -5.37
C LEU A 349 -12.06 -2.45 -4.09
N PRO A 350 -11.83 -3.77 -4.02
CA PRO A 350 -11.07 -4.38 -2.95
C PRO A 350 -9.56 -4.20 -3.17
N ILE A 351 -8.82 -4.03 -2.09
CA ILE A 351 -7.35 -4.03 -2.11
C ILE A 351 -6.85 -5.48 -2.05
N ARG A 352 -6.01 -5.88 -2.99
CA ARG A 352 -5.36 -7.21 -2.98
C ARG A 352 -4.03 -7.22 -2.22
N GLY A 353 -3.94 -6.43 -1.18
CA GLY A 353 -2.78 -6.24 -0.30
C GLY A 353 -3.20 -5.78 1.08
N GLY A 354 -2.31 -5.11 1.78
CA GLY A 354 -2.56 -4.35 3.00
C GLY A 354 -2.15 -2.89 2.77
N THR A 355 -2.61 -1.98 3.61
CA THR A 355 -2.24 -0.57 3.62
C THR A 355 -2.16 -0.07 5.06
N ASP A 356 -1.57 1.09 5.29
CA ASP A 356 -1.61 1.77 6.60
C ASP A 356 -3.05 1.91 7.09
N GLY A 357 -4.00 2.23 6.20
CA GLY A 357 -5.41 2.40 6.54
C GLY A 357 -6.05 1.16 7.17
N CYS A 358 -5.67 -0.05 6.74
CA CYS A 358 -6.20 -1.27 7.34
C CYS A 358 -5.69 -1.46 8.76
N GLN A 359 -4.41 -1.20 9.03
CA GLN A 359 -3.84 -1.32 10.38
C GLN A 359 -4.39 -0.23 11.31
N LEU A 360 -4.45 1.02 10.85
CA LEU A 360 -5.01 2.15 11.58
C LEU A 360 -6.47 1.90 12.00
N SER A 361 -7.25 1.25 11.13
CA SER A 361 -8.65 0.89 11.43
C SER A 361 -8.73 0.00 12.67
N PHE A 362 -7.85 -0.99 12.80
CA PHE A 362 -7.77 -1.86 13.99
C PHE A 362 -7.12 -1.18 15.21
N MET A 363 -6.38 -0.08 15.02
CA MET A 363 -5.87 0.75 16.10
C MET A 363 -6.92 1.74 16.65
N GLY A 364 -8.15 1.70 16.13
CA GLY A 364 -9.26 2.56 16.56
C GLY A 364 -9.44 3.84 15.75
N LEU A 365 -8.79 3.95 14.59
CA LEU A 365 -8.94 5.06 13.64
C LEU A 365 -9.48 4.48 12.32
N PRO A 366 -10.82 4.36 12.12
CA PRO A 366 -11.37 3.88 10.85
C PRO A 366 -10.86 4.71 9.68
N CYS A 367 -10.19 4.06 8.71
CA CYS A 367 -9.39 4.73 7.69
C CYS A 367 -9.46 3.98 6.34
N PRO A 368 -10.51 4.22 5.52
CA PRO A 368 -10.54 3.72 4.15
C PRO A 368 -9.51 4.44 3.27
N ASN A 369 -9.20 3.85 2.11
CA ASN A 369 -8.23 4.35 1.16
C ASN A 369 -8.89 5.02 -0.05
N LEU A 370 -8.27 6.07 -0.59
CA LEU A 370 -8.70 6.83 -1.77
C LEU A 370 -7.61 6.81 -2.84
N GLY A 371 -8.05 6.80 -4.10
CA GLY A 371 -7.14 6.82 -5.25
C GLY A 371 -6.49 8.18 -5.50
N THR A 372 -5.24 8.15 -5.90
CA THR A 372 -4.38 9.32 -6.21
C THR A 372 -4.35 9.70 -7.68
N GLY A 373 -4.83 8.83 -8.58
CA GLY A 373 -4.73 9.01 -10.02
C GLY A 373 -3.45 8.43 -10.65
N GLY A 374 -2.71 7.61 -9.90
CA GLY A 374 -1.51 6.95 -10.36
C GLY A 374 -1.77 5.58 -10.99
N HIS A 375 -0.76 5.03 -11.64
CA HIS A 375 -0.84 3.75 -12.35
C HIS A 375 0.49 3.03 -12.39
N ALA A 376 0.45 1.69 -12.45
CA ALA A 376 1.59 0.81 -12.67
C ALA A 376 2.71 0.98 -11.63
N PHE A 377 2.32 1.11 -10.37
CA PHE A 377 3.21 1.28 -9.22
C PHE A 377 4.25 0.16 -9.08
N HIS A 378 5.25 0.38 -8.24
CA HIS A 378 6.33 -0.56 -7.91
C HIS A 378 7.22 -0.96 -9.10
N GLY A 379 7.27 -0.13 -10.16
CA GLY A 379 8.10 -0.44 -11.31
C GLY A 379 8.42 0.75 -12.22
N PRO A 380 9.29 0.53 -13.23
CA PRO A 380 9.78 1.61 -14.09
C PRO A 380 8.73 2.10 -15.12
N TYR A 381 7.54 1.55 -15.09
CA TYR A 381 6.39 1.98 -15.91
C TYR A 381 5.40 2.83 -15.13
N GLU A 382 5.70 3.13 -13.89
CA GLU A 382 4.90 3.98 -13.01
C GLU A 382 4.65 5.34 -13.65
N HIS A 383 3.40 5.78 -13.66
CA HIS A 383 2.99 7.04 -14.27
C HIS A 383 1.72 7.60 -13.63
N ILE A 384 1.57 8.91 -13.73
CA ILE A 384 0.44 9.66 -13.20
C ILE A 384 0.13 10.85 -14.11
N THR A 385 -1.07 11.41 -14.05
CA THR A 385 -1.38 12.65 -14.77
C THR A 385 -1.58 13.83 -13.82
N ALA A 386 -1.17 15.01 -14.27
CA ALA A 386 -1.42 16.25 -13.53
C ALA A 386 -2.92 16.50 -13.33
N GLU A 387 -3.74 16.13 -14.31
CA GLU A 387 -5.19 16.28 -14.30
C GLU A 387 -5.87 15.26 -13.37
N GLY A 388 -5.35 14.03 -13.27
CA GLY A 388 -5.79 13.02 -12.29
C GLY A 388 -5.53 13.49 -10.86
N MET A 389 -4.32 13.98 -10.58
CA MET A 389 -3.98 14.56 -9.28
C MET A 389 -4.85 15.77 -8.92
N ASP A 390 -5.16 16.65 -9.87
CA ASP A 390 -6.09 17.77 -9.61
C ASP A 390 -7.48 17.24 -9.22
N LYS A 391 -7.95 16.14 -9.84
CA LYS A 391 -9.22 15.50 -9.49
C LYS A 391 -9.19 14.87 -8.11
N ALA A 392 -8.10 14.21 -7.73
CA ALA A 392 -7.91 13.68 -6.37
C ALA A 392 -7.98 14.82 -5.34
N VAL A 393 -7.31 15.95 -5.58
CA VAL A 393 -7.42 17.15 -4.72
C VAL A 393 -8.86 17.67 -4.65
N ASP A 394 -9.56 17.78 -5.78
CA ASP A 394 -10.97 18.22 -5.81
C ASP A 394 -11.84 17.29 -4.96
N ILE A 395 -11.64 15.96 -5.06
CA ILE A 395 -12.39 14.97 -4.27
C ILE A 395 -12.14 15.17 -2.77
N VAL A 396 -10.90 15.33 -2.36
CA VAL A 396 -10.56 15.50 -0.93
C VAL A 396 -11.11 16.83 -0.38
N VAL A 397 -11.08 17.91 -1.17
CA VAL A 397 -11.68 19.19 -0.79
C VAL A 397 -13.21 19.07 -0.65
N GLU A 398 -13.89 18.39 -1.59
CA GLU A 398 -15.32 18.13 -1.49
C GLU A 398 -15.66 17.25 -0.27
N LEU A 399 -14.82 16.27 0.03
CA LEU A 399 -14.97 15.43 1.21
C LEU A 399 -14.91 16.27 2.50
N VAL A 400 -13.93 17.18 2.60
CA VAL A 400 -13.82 18.13 3.73
C VAL A 400 -15.09 18.98 3.87
N LYS A 401 -15.65 19.49 2.77
CA LYS A 401 -16.89 20.27 2.78
C LYS A 401 -18.09 19.46 3.29
N LEU A 402 -18.21 18.19 2.89
CA LEU A 402 -19.28 17.30 3.37
C LEU A 402 -19.23 17.08 4.88
N TYR A 403 -18.05 17.00 5.48
CA TYR A 403 -17.90 16.89 6.94
C TYR A 403 -18.16 18.22 7.67
N ALA A 404 -18.20 19.33 6.96
CA ALA A 404 -18.58 20.64 7.49
C ALA A 404 -20.11 20.90 7.46
N GLU A 405 -20.87 20.15 6.65
CA GLU A 405 -22.35 20.24 6.61
C GLU A 405 -22.96 19.65 7.91
#